data_e54e4e35710b1839aaf415ca7736d847
#
_entry.id   e54e4e35710b1839aaf415ca7736d847
#
_cell.length_a   1.000
_cell.length_b   1.000
_cell.length_c   1.000
_cell.angle_alpha   90.00
_cell.angle_beta   90.00
_cell.angle_gamma   90.00
#
_symmetry.space_group_name_H-M   'P 1'
#
loop_
_entity.id
_entity.type
_entity.pdbx_description
1 polymer ?
#
loop_
_entity_poly.entity_id
_entity_poly.type
_entity_poly.pdbx_seq_one_letter_code
_entity_poly.pdbx_strand_id
1 'polypeptide(L)'
;MSSGVGMLTSYKARDEENPPNSIMVKLAFLNPWTLKPHEKYIEARVAEVRESIVKSRCLVKPLIVDENTLTVIDGAHRLEVLKRLDVSKVPVLAVNYLEEDEIRVERWIRVYRGSSGALEELLKLLKSEIPGSVVRKSDTIVYRVHEVENPASVYWLLGDTEGYLTEITLSFTNETPRRPGRALVLIPPRLGKRDVVKAAVEGKLFPPKTTRHITVLKRIMLRTRLSDLF
;
A
#
# COMPACT_ATOMS: atom_id res chain seq x y z
N MET A 1 -10.00 7.04 34.44
CA MET A 1 -10.32 6.15 33.30
C MET A 1 -9.02 5.54 32.83
N SER A 2 -8.76 4.31 33.27
CA SER A 2 -7.46 3.64 33.05
C SER A 2 -7.40 3.08 31.65
N SER A 3 -6.55 3.68 30.79
CA SER A 3 -6.19 3.11 29.49
C SER A 3 -5.31 1.89 29.73
N GLY A 4 -5.88 0.71 29.55
CA GLY A 4 -5.17 -0.56 29.61
C GLY A 4 -4.10 -0.61 28.51
N VAL A 5 -2.86 -0.30 28.86
CA VAL A 5 -1.69 -0.57 28.05
C VAL A 5 -1.47 -2.07 28.09
N GLY A 6 -1.87 -2.76 27.02
CA GLY A 6 -1.58 -4.17 26.84
C GLY A 6 -0.07 -4.41 26.84
N MET A 7 0.34 -5.51 27.42
CA MET A 7 1.71 -5.97 27.64
C MET A 7 2.58 -5.80 26.39
N LEU A 8 3.58 -4.92 26.47
CA LEU A 8 4.56 -4.67 25.41
C LEU A 8 5.58 -5.81 25.41
N THR A 9 5.46 -6.72 24.45
CA THR A 9 6.48 -7.72 24.20
C THR A 9 7.32 -7.26 23.01
N SER A 10 8.60 -6.97 23.23
CA SER A 10 9.53 -6.68 22.14
C SER A 10 9.87 -7.97 21.41
N TYR A 11 9.69 -7.99 20.11
CA TYR A 11 10.04 -9.11 19.26
C TYR A 11 11.15 -8.71 18.28
N LYS A 12 12.14 -9.58 18.14
CA LYS A 12 13.27 -9.39 17.20
C LYS A 12 13.01 -10.27 15.98
N ALA A 13 12.54 -9.68 14.88
CA ALA A 13 12.40 -10.39 13.61
C ALA A 13 13.78 -10.52 12.95
N ARG A 14 14.17 -11.75 12.59
CA ARG A 14 15.42 -12.04 11.87
C ARG A 14 15.10 -12.36 10.42
N ASP A 15 15.92 -11.89 9.50
CA ASP A 15 16.00 -12.40 8.14
C ASP A 15 17.01 -13.55 8.14
N GLU A 16 16.57 -14.78 7.87
CA GLU A 16 17.41 -15.97 7.86
C GLU A 16 18.40 -15.96 6.68
N GLU A 17 18.13 -15.18 5.64
CA GLU A 17 18.98 -15.04 4.45
C GLU A 17 20.06 -13.94 4.59
N ASN A 18 19.96 -13.05 5.61
CA ASN A 18 20.90 -11.94 5.80
C ASN A 18 21.00 -11.55 7.28
N PRO A 19 21.89 -12.21 8.07
CA PRO A 19 21.91 -12.09 9.53
C PRO A 19 22.70 -10.91 10.10
N PRO A 20 22.63 -9.65 9.75
CA PRO A 20 22.77 -8.65 10.79
C PRO A 20 21.53 -7.80 11.05
N ASN A 21 20.47 -7.91 10.25
CA ASN A 21 19.37 -6.95 10.30
C ASN A 21 18.19 -7.47 11.13
N SER A 22 18.09 -6.99 12.36
CA SER A 22 16.95 -7.27 13.23
C SER A 22 16.09 -6.03 13.40
N ILE A 23 14.82 -6.12 13.00
CA ILE A 23 13.86 -5.04 13.22
C ILE A 23 13.27 -5.18 14.62
N MET A 24 13.33 -4.09 15.40
CA MET A 24 12.67 -4.02 16.69
C MET A 24 11.19 -3.67 16.48
N VAL A 25 10.30 -4.53 16.95
CA VAL A 25 8.86 -4.32 16.85
C VAL A 25 8.20 -4.53 18.21
N LYS A 26 7.13 -3.79 18.46
CA LYS A 26 6.27 -3.92 19.63
C LYS A 26 4.95 -4.57 19.19
N LEU A 27 4.60 -5.70 19.81
CA LEU A 27 3.27 -6.28 19.63
C LEU A 27 2.29 -5.55 20.54
N ALA A 28 1.21 -5.05 19.97
CA ALA A 28 0.15 -4.37 20.70
C ALA A 28 -1.24 -4.74 20.14
N PHE A 29 -2.27 -4.48 20.92
CA PHE A 29 -3.66 -4.51 20.49
C PHE A 29 -4.22 -3.10 20.52
N LEU A 30 -4.63 -2.57 19.38
CA LEU A 30 -5.10 -1.19 19.25
C LEU A 30 -6.54 -1.15 18.72
N ASN A 31 -7.25 -0.08 19.07
CA ASN A 31 -8.56 0.19 18.48
C ASN A 31 -8.39 0.44 16.96
N PRO A 32 -9.10 -0.29 16.07
CA PRO A 32 -8.96 -0.14 14.62
C PRO A 32 -9.28 1.26 14.11
N TRP A 33 -10.13 2.01 14.82
CA TRP A 33 -10.54 3.35 14.42
C TRP A 33 -9.46 4.42 14.67
N THR A 34 -8.47 4.14 15.52
CA THR A 34 -7.32 5.04 15.73
C THR A 34 -6.26 4.91 14.63
N LEU A 35 -6.29 3.82 13.86
CA LEU A 35 -5.31 3.53 12.83
C LEU A 35 -5.58 4.35 11.57
N LYS A 36 -4.52 4.91 10.99
CA LYS A 36 -4.57 5.85 9.86
C LYS A 36 -4.05 5.16 8.58
N PRO A 37 -4.92 4.73 7.66
CA PRO A 37 -4.49 4.27 6.36
C PRO A 37 -3.90 5.43 5.55
N HIS A 38 -2.95 5.16 4.66
CA HIS A 38 -2.37 6.12 3.74
C HIS A 38 -2.86 5.96 2.30
N GLU A 39 -3.58 4.87 2.03
CA GLU A 39 -3.99 4.43 0.69
C GLU A 39 -5.43 3.94 0.73
N LYS A 40 -6.21 4.24 -0.31
CA LYS A 40 -7.58 3.71 -0.47
C LYS A 40 -7.51 2.19 -0.64
N TYR A 41 -8.52 1.48 -0.19
CA TYR A 41 -8.66 0.04 -0.39
C TYR A 41 -9.37 -0.27 -1.73
N ILE A 42 -9.21 -1.52 -2.19
CA ILE A 42 -9.92 -2.10 -3.33
C ILE A 42 -11.07 -2.94 -2.79
N GLU A 43 -12.32 -2.58 -3.11
CA GLU A 43 -13.50 -3.22 -2.53
C GLU A 43 -13.55 -4.74 -2.75
N ALA A 44 -13.21 -5.21 -3.95
CA ALA A 44 -13.14 -6.64 -4.25
C ALA A 44 -12.13 -7.37 -3.33
N ARG A 45 -11.00 -6.73 -3.01
CA ARG A 45 -10.00 -7.32 -2.08
C ARG A 45 -10.49 -7.30 -0.63
N VAL A 46 -11.26 -6.30 -0.24
CA VAL A 46 -11.90 -6.27 1.09
C VAL A 46 -12.88 -7.43 1.21
N ALA A 47 -13.69 -7.70 0.18
CA ALA A 47 -14.63 -8.82 0.16
C ALA A 47 -13.91 -10.17 0.29
N GLU A 48 -12.84 -10.41 -0.50
CA GLU A 48 -12.04 -11.64 -0.42
C GLU A 48 -11.40 -11.84 0.96
N VAL A 49 -10.81 -10.77 1.53
CA VAL A 49 -10.17 -10.82 2.85
C VAL A 49 -11.23 -11.07 3.94
N ARG A 50 -12.41 -10.46 3.83
CA ARG A 50 -13.51 -10.68 4.74
C ARG A 50 -13.97 -12.15 4.72
N GLU A 51 -14.19 -12.71 3.55
CA GLU A 51 -14.56 -14.13 3.40
C GLU A 51 -13.54 -15.04 4.07
N SER A 52 -12.25 -14.81 3.82
CA SER A 52 -11.15 -15.58 4.41
C SER A 52 -11.15 -15.50 5.94
N ILE A 53 -11.28 -14.30 6.52
CA ILE A 53 -11.27 -14.10 7.99
C ILE A 53 -12.51 -14.74 8.63
N VAL A 54 -13.68 -14.55 8.07
CA VAL A 54 -14.94 -15.08 8.62
C VAL A 54 -14.96 -16.61 8.51
N LYS A 55 -14.58 -17.18 7.36
CA LYS A 55 -14.54 -18.63 7.16
C LYS A 55 -13.52 -19.32 8.08
N SER A 56 -12.34 -18.74 8.23
CA SER A 56 -11.30 -19.31 9.11
C SER A 56 -11.50 -18.98 10.57
N ARG A 57 -12.37 -18.03 10.91
CA ARG A 57 -12.56 -17.44 12.25
C ARG A 57 -11.24 -16.98 12.88
N CYS A 58 -10.31 -16.51 12.03
CA CYS A 58 -8.96 -16.21 12.45
C CYS A 58 -8.35 -15.06 11.62
N LEU A 59 -7.74 -14.09 12.30
CA LEU A 59 -6.81 -13.16 11.69
C LEU A 59 -5.40 -13.77 11.74
N VAL A 60 -4.86 -14.14 10.58
CA VAL A 60 -3.58 -14.88 10.51
C VAL A 60 -2.37 -13.96 10.65
N LYS A 61 -2.46 -12.73 10.14
CA LYS A 61 -1.36 -11.76 10.14
C LYS A 61 -1.78 -10.49 10.86
N PRO A 62 -0.93 -9.94 11.76
CA PRO A 62 -1.16 -8.65 12.37
C PRO A 62 -1.06 -7.53 11.33
N LEU A 63 -1.54 -6.35 11.67
CA LEU A 63 -1.25 -5.14 10.92
C LEU A 63 0.17 -4.68 11.22
N ILE A 64 0.80 -3.94 10.30
CA ILE A 64 2.08 -3.27 10.56
C ILE A 64 1.79 -1.77 10.59
N VAL A 65 2.19 -1.10 11.66
CA VAL A 65 1.90 0.32 11.87
C VAL A 65 3.14 1.09 12.31
N ASP A 66 3.18 2.37 12.00
CA ASP A 66 4.14 3.28 12.63
C ASP A 66 3.75 3.55 14.09
N GLU A 67 4.68 3.37 15.01
CA GLU A 67 4.41 3.52 16.45
C GLU A 67 4.11 4.97 16.86
N ASN A 68 4.62 5.95 16.11
CA ASN A 68 4.49 7.37 16.45
C ASN A 68 3.18 8.00 15.93
N THR A 69 2.78 7.64 14.72
CA THR A 69 1.65 8.27 14.04
C THR A 69 0.44 7.36 13.86
N LEU A 70 0.58 6.06 14.14
CA LEU A 70 -0.40 5.00 13.89
C LEU A 70 -0.73 4.83 12.40
N THR A 71 0.17 5.26 11.52
CA THR A 71 0.05 5.05 10.08
C THR A 71 0.13 3.57 9.75
N VAL A 72 -0.84 3.06 9.01
CA VAL A 72 -0.86 1.64 8.59
C VAL A 72 0.10 1.45 7.42
N ILE A 73 1.19 0.70 7.65
CA ILE A 73 2.23 0.38 6.67
C ILE A 73 1.81 -0.83 5.82
N ASP A 74 1.22 -1.84 6.47
CA ASP A 74 0.67 -3.02 5.79
C ASP A 74 -0.61 -3.50 6.45
N GLY A 75 -1.58 -3.91 5.62
CA GLY A 75 -2.84 -4.47 6.07
C GLY A 75 -4.05 -3.55 5.94
N ALA A 76 -4.04 -2.55 5.07
CA ALA A 76 -5.18 -1.64 4.87
C ALA A 76 -6.50 -2.37 4.58
N HIS A 77 -6.50 -3.41 3.73
CA HIS A 77 -7.71 -4.23 3.48
C HIS A 77 -8.16 -5.01 4.72
N ARG A 78 -7.22 -5.53 5.53
CA ARG A 78 -7.54 -6.20 6.81
C ARG A 78 -8.13 -5.22 7.80
N LEU A 79 -7.56 -4.02 7.90
CA LEU A 79 -8.09 -2.95 8.75
C LEU A 79 -9.53 -2.63 8.39
N GLU A 80 -9.81 -2.44 7.10
CA GLU A 80 -11.17 -2.13 6.63
C GLU A 80 -12.17 -3.25 6.96
N VAL A 81 -11.78 -4.51 6.76
CA VAL A 81 -12.61 -5.66 7.16
C VAL A 81 -12.89 -5.65 8.65
N LEU A 82 -11.88 -5.42 9.49
CA LEU A 82 -12.01 -5.44 10.94
C LEU A 82 -12.88 -4.29 11.45
N LYS A 83 -12.80 -3.10 10.81
CA LYS A 83 -13.72 -1.99 11.06
C LYS A 83 -15.17 -2.36 10.73
N ARG A 84 -15.41 -2.98 9.56
CA ARG A 84 -16.76 -3.43 9.15
C ARG A 84 -17.32 -4.57 10.01
N LEU A 85 -16.46 -5.35 10.65
CA LEU A 85 -16.86 -6.36 11.65
C LEU A 85 -17.04 -5.78 13.05
N ASP A 86 -16.81 -4.49 13.22
CA ASP A 86 -16.94 -3.74 14.47
C ASP A 86 -16.16 -4.35 15.65
N VAL A 87 -14.94 -4.82 15.38
CA VAL A 87 -14.07 -5.36 16.43
C VAL A 87 -13.53 -4.22 17.31
N SER A 88 -13.36 -4.48 18.60
CA SER A 88 -12.88 -3.48 19.56
C SER A 88 -11.36 -3.26 19.49
N LYS A 89 -10.60 -4.27 19.06
CA LYS A 89 -9.14 -4.23 19.02
C LYS A 89 -8.58 -5.08 17.88
N VAL A 90 -7.38 -4.73 17.42
CA VAL A 90 -6.66 -5.46 16.36
C VAL A 90 -5.20 -5.65 16.75
N PRO A 91 -4.59 -6.83 16.46
CA PRO A 91 -3.17 -7.04 16.72
C PRO A 91 -2.35 -6.26 15.71
N VAL A 92 -1.37 -5.53 16.19
CA VAL A 92 -0.44 -4.73 15.38
C VAL A 92 1.01 -5.03 15.76
N LEU A 93 1.89 -4.96 14.76
CA LEU A 93 3.33 -4.82 14.94
C LEU A 93 3.65 -3.34 14.77
N ALA A 94 3.93 -2.67 15.86
CA ALA A 94 4.31 -1.27 15.88
C ALA A 94 5.83 -1.14 15.74
N VAL A 95 6.27 -0.27 14.83
CA VAL A 95 7.67 -0.06 14.48
C VAL A 95 7.94 1.43 14.31
N ASN A 96 9.15 1.90 14.65
CA ASN A 96 9.57 3.26 14.32
C ASN A 96 9.84 3.39 12.82
N TYR A 97 8.76 3.59 12.05
CA TYR A 97 8.77 3.48 10.60
C TYR A 97 9.74 4.42 9.90
N LEU A 98 9.88 5.65 10.38
CA LEU A 98 10.74 6.65 9.74
C LEU A 98 12.23 6.32 9.92
N GLU A 99 12.60 5.73 11.05
CA GLU A 99 13.98 5.41 11.42
C GLU A 99 14.40 3.99 11.00
N GLU A 100 13.44 3.13 10.61
CA GLU A 100 13.71 1.72 10.32
C GLU A 100 14.12 1.49 8.86
N ASP A 101 15.42 1.33 8.60
CA ASP A 101 15.97 1.21 7.24
C ASP A 101 15.55 -0.09 6.52
N GLU A 102 15.23 -1.15 7.27
CA GLU A 102 14.77 -2.42 6.72
C GLU A 102 13.35 -2.39 6.14
N ILE A 103 12.65 -1.27 6.31
CA ILE A 103 11.36 -1.04 5.65
C ILE A 103 11.56 -0.08 4.48
N ARG A 104 11.50 -0.60 3.26
CA ARG A 104 11.63 0.19 2.04
C ARG A 104 10.29 0.46 1.41
N VAL A 105 10.14 1.66 0.84
CA VAL A 105 8.95 2.04 0.06
C VAL A 105 9.31 1.96 -1.41
N GLU A 106 8.62 1.08 -2.13
CA GLU A 106 8.66 0.95 -3.57
C GLU A 106 7.31 1.37 -4.17
N ARG A 107 7.28 1.55 -5.48
CA ARG A 107 6.10 1.91 -6.26
C ARG A 107 5.51 0.71 -6.97
N TRP A 108 4.25 0.81 -7.35
CA TRP A 108 3.65 -0.03 -8.36
C TRP A 108 3.72 0.65 -9.72
N ILE A 109 4.12 -0.09 -10.75
CA ILE A 109 4.07 0.32 -12.14
C ILE A 109 2.66 0.06 -12.65
N ARG A 110 2.09 1.01 -13.36
CA ARG A 110 0.77 0.94 -13.95
C ARG A 110 0.85 0.46 -15.38
N VAL A 111 0.02 -0.51 -15.76
CA VAL A 111 -0.06 -1.05 -17.11
C VAL A 111 -1.49 -0.88 -17.60
N TYR A 112 -1.67 0.05 -18.50
CA TYR A 112 -2.94 0.36 -19.14
C TYR A 112 -3.04 -0.38 -20.47
N ARG A 113 -4.17 -1.09 -20.69
CA ARG A 113 -4.47 -1.83 -21.92
C ARG A 113 -5.78 -1.35 -22.51
N GLY A 114 -5.80 -1.14 -23.81
CA GLY A 114 -6.96 -0.64 -24.54
C GLY A 114 -6.69 -0.53 -26.03
N SER A 115 -7.55 0.15 -26.75
CA SER A 115 -7.34 0.49 -28.16
C SER A 115 -6.14 1.45 -28.30
N SER A 116 -5.50 1.48 -29.47
CA SER A 116 -4.39 2.40 -29.72
C SER A 116 -4.81 3.86 -29.55
N GLY A 117 -6.02 4.23 -29.98
CA GLY A 117 -6.57 5.57 -29.80
C GLY A 117 -6.71 5.95 -28.34
N ALA A 118 -7.36 5.10 -27.53
CA ALA A 118 -7.56 5.35 -26.10
C ALA A 118 -6.23 5.48 -25.33
N LEU A 119 -5.21 4.67 -25.70
CA LEU A 119 -3.89 4.75 -25.07
C LEU A 119 -3.14 6.04 -25.47
N GLU A 120 -3.30 6.52 -26.70
CA GLU A 120 -2.69 7.78 -27.14
C GLU A 120 -3.39 9.00 -26.47
N GLU A 121 -4.69 8.97 -26.30
CA GLU A 121 -5.43 10.00 -25.58
C GLU A 121 -5.00 10.07 -24.12
N LEU A 122 -4.90 8.91 -23.47
CA LEU A 122 -4.38 8.84 -22.09
C LEU A 122 -2.94 9.37 -22.01
N LEU A 123 -2.07 8.98 -22.95
CA LEU A 123 -0.70 9.50 -22.99
C LEU A 123 -0.67 11.02 -23.17
N LYS A 124 -1.51 11.58 -24.04
CA LYS A 124 -1.61 13.03 -24.23
C LYS A 124 -2.02 13.74 -22.94
N LEU A 125 -3.02 13.21 -22.25
CA LEU A 125 -3.46 13.75 -20.95
C LEU A 125 -2.34 13.66 -19.91
N LEU A 126 -1.68 12.52 -19.77
CA LEU A 126 -0.57 12.38 -18.81
C LEU A 126 0.57 13.36 -19.10
N LYS A 127 0.90 13.58 -20.37
CA LYS A 127 1.97 14.52 -20.78
C LYS A 127 1.61 15.99 -20.53
N SER A 128 0.34 16.37 -20.55
CA SER A 128 -0.06 17.74 -20.24
C SER A 128 0.06 18.10 -18.76
N GLU A 129 -0.07 17.10 -17.90
CA GLU A 129 -0.18 17.30 -16.45
C GLU A 129 1.07 16.84 -15.67
N ILE A 130 1.82 15.87 -16.21
CA ILE A 130 2.92 15.22 -15.51
C ILE A 130 4.18 15.27 -16.38
N PRO A 131 5.31 15.83 -15.88
CA PRO A 131 6.56 15.83 -16.63
C PRO A 131 7.14 14.42 -16.75
N GLY A 132 7.54 14.03 -17.95
CA GLY A 132 8.05 12.69 -18.18
C GLY A 132 8.61 12.47 -19.56
N SER A 133 9.20 11.29 -19.78
CA SER A 133 9.77 10.85 -21.04
C SER A 133 9.03 9.64 -21.59
N VAL A 134 8.90 9.60 -22.92
CA VAL A 134 8.21 8.53 -23.66
C VAL A 134 9.22 7.70 -24.41
N VAL A 135 9.12 6.38 -24.28
CA VAL A 135 9.83 5.41 -25.13
C VAL A 135 8.80 4.51 -25.78
N ARG A 136 8.86 4.36 -27.09
CA ARG A 136 7.99 3.46 -27.87
C ARG A 136 8.77 2.24 -28.31
N LYS A 137 8.20 1.05 -28.09
CA LYS A 137 8.75 -0.24 -28.51
C LYS A 137 7.62 -1.08 -29.08
N SER A 138 7.58 -1.24 -30.41
CA SER A 138 6.46 -1.94 -31.07
C SER A 138 5.12 -1.34 -30.60
N ASP A 139 4.20 -2.14 -30.11
CA ASP A 139 2.89 -1.73 -29.63
C ASP A 139 2.87 -1.22 -28.17
N THR A 140 4.06 -1.10 -27.55
CA THR A 140 4.19 -0.66 -26.17
C THR A 140 4.68 0.77 -26.08
N ILE A 141 3.99 1.57 -25.30
CA ILE A 141 4.40 2.92 -24.90
C ILE A 141 4.85 2.85 -23.46
N VAL A 142 6.07 3.30 -23.16
CA VAL A 142 6.56 3.43 -21.78
C VAL A 142 6.65 4.92 -21.47
N TYR A 143 5.89 5.35 -20.46
CA TYR A 143 5.94 6.71 -19.93
C TYR A 143 6.59 6.69 -18.55
N ARG A 144 7.77 7.28 -18.44
CA ARG A 144 8.48 7.43 -17.17
C ARG A 144 8.32 8.87 -16.68
N VAL A 145 7.73 9.02 -15.52
CA VAL A 145 7.63 10.31 -14.85
C VAL A 145 9.02 10.73 -14.38
N HIS A 146 9.40 11.99 -14.64
CA HIS A 146 10.65 12.58 -14.15
C HIS A 146 10.57 12.85 -12.65
N GLU A 147 11.69 13.22 -12.04
CA GLU A 147 11.68 13.74 -10.69
C GLU A 147 10.84 15.01 -10.63
N VAL A 148 9.97 15.08 -9.63
CA VAL A 148 9.07 16.21 -9.38
C VAL A 148 9.23 16.63 -7.92
N GLU A 149 9.04 17.90 -7.65
CA GLU A 149 9.15 18.46 -6.29
C GLU A 149 8.16 17.82 -5.31
N ASN A 150 6.95 17.52 -5.77
CA ASN A 150 5.92 16.86 -4.98
C ASN A 150 5.46 15.55 -5.62
N PRO A 151 6.12 14.41 -5.34
CA PRO A 151 5.75 13.12 -5.90
C PRO A 151 4.33 12.68 -5.55
N ALA A 152 3.82 13.09 -4.40
CA ALA A 152 2.48 12.75 -3.94
C ALA A 152 1.38 13.30 -4.86
N SER A 153 1.55 14.52 -5.39
CA SER A 153 0.58 15.14 -6.29
C SER A 153 0.34 14.33 -7.57
N VAL A 154 1.38 13.70 -8.09
CA VAL A 154 1.28 12.81 -9.26
C VAL A 154 0.31 11.66 -8.99
N TYR A 155 0.35 11.07 -7.81
CA TYR A 155 -0.51 9.94 -7.48
C TYR A 155 -1.98 10.35 -7.31
N TRP A 156 -2.25 11.52 -6.73
CA TRP A 156 -3.63 12.02 -6.64
C TRP A 156 -4.20 12.32 -8.02
N LEU A 157 -3.42 12.94 -8.89
CA LEU A 157 -3.81 13.18 -10.28
C LEU A 157 -4.06 11.85 -11.04
N LEU A 158 -3.18 10.86 -10.86
CA LEU A 158 -3.40 9.52 -11.43
C LEU A 158 -4.69 8.88 -10.91
N GLY A 159 -5.00 9.01 -9.62
CA GLY A 159 -6.24 8.49 -9.03
C GLY A 159 -7.48 9.14 -9.61
N ASP A 160 -7.45 10.44 -9.82
CA ASP A 160 -8.55 11.18 -10.46
C ASP A 160 -8.70 10.75 -11.93
N THR A 161 -7.60 10.68 -12.69
CA THR A 161 -7.61 10.24 -14.09
C THR A 161 -8.12 8.80 -14.23
N GLU A 162 -7.63 7.88 -13.39
CA GLU A 162 -7.98 6.46 -13.43
C GLU A 162 -9.46 6.21 -13.11
N GLY A 163 -10.10 7.07 -12.33
CA GLY A 163 -11.53 7.01 -12.03
C GLY A 163 -12.45 7.22 -13.24
N TYR A 164 -11.95 7.83 -14.30
CA TYR A 164 -12.72 8.12 -15.52
C TYR A 164 -12.43 7.18 -16.71
N LEU A 165 -11.50 6.21 -16.54
CA LEU A 165 -11.15 5.28 -17.62
C LEU A 165 -12.23 4.23 -17.81
N THR A 166 -12.95 4.27 -18.94
CA THR A 166 -14.02 3.31 -19.28
C THR A 166 -13.56 2.25 -20.28
N GLU A 167 -12.66 2.59 -21.22
CA GLU A 167 -12.22 1.72 -22.29
C GLU A 167 -10.81 1.14 -22.06
N ILE A 168 -10.22 1.42 -20.92
CA ILE A 168 -8.86 1.03 -20.57
C ILE A 168 -8.89 0.14 -19.33
N THR A 169 -8.27 -1.03 -19.43
CA THR A 169 -8.04 -1.91 -18.29
C THR A 169 -6.72 -1.55 -17.61
N LEU A 170 -6.77 -1.29 -16.32
CA LEU A 170 -5.60 -1.00 -15.48
C LEU A 170 -5.17 -2.23 -14.69
N SER A 171 -3.88 -2.55 -14.76
CA SER A 171 -3.24 -3.54 -13.91
C SER A 171 -1.93 -3.01 -13.33
N PHE A 172 -1.43 -3.67 -12.29
CA PHE A 172 -0.25 -3.23 -11.54
C PHE A 172 0.82 -4.31 -11.51
N THR A 173 2.08 -3.89 -11.62
CA THR A 173 3.25 -4.77 -11.53
C THR A 173 4.37 -4.09 -10.73
N ASN A 174 5.28 -4.87 -10.16
CA ASN A 174 6.44 -4.37 -9.45
C ASN A 174 7.67 -4.17 -10.35
N GLU A 175 7.64 -4.72 -11.55
CA GLU A 175 8.72 -4.60 -12.54
C GLU A 175 8.19 -4.16 -13.89
N THR A 176 9.04 -3.48 -14.68
CA THR A 176 8.67 -3.09 -16.04
C THR A 176 8.49 -4.36 -16.89
N PRO A 177 7.30 -4.61 -17.45
CA PRO A 177 7.05 -5.81 -18.22
C PRO A 177 7.95 -5.84 -19.46
N ARG A 178 8.56 -6.99 -19.75
CA ARG A 178 9.46 -7.16 -20.91
C ARG A 178 8.69 -7.16 -22.24
N ARG A 179 7.50 -7.75 -22.28
CA ARG A 179 6.64 -7.87 -23.47
C ARG A 179 5.17 -7.68 -23.08
N PRO A 180 4.74 -6.45 -22.77
CA PRO A 180 3.37 -6.21 -22.29
C PRO A 180 2.33 -6.27 -23.43
N GLY A 181 2.76 -6.34 -24.71
CA GLY A 181 1.89 -6.20 -25.87
C GLY A 181 1.43 -4.76 -26.04
N ARG A 182 0.23 -4.57 -26.62
CA ARG A 182 -0.36 -3.23 -26.74
C ARG A 182 -0.72 -2.69 -25.36
N ALA A 183 0.10 -1.77 -24.88
CA ALA A 183 -0.04 -1.19 -23.55
C ALA A 183 0.66 0.16 -23.42
N LEU A 184 0.14 1.01 -22.54
CA LEU A 184 0.85 2.13 -21.96
C LEU A 184 1.35 1.72 -20.58
N VAL A 185 2.66 1.68 -20.39
CA VAL A 185 3.33 1.36 -19.14
C VAL A 185 3.76 2.66 -18.47
N LEU A 186 3.11 3.05 -17.38
CA LEU A 186 3.46 4.24 -16.61
C LEU A 186 4.34 3.84 -15.43
N ILE A 187 5.51 4.47 -15.34
CA ILE A 187 6.45 4.35 -14.23
C ILE A 187 6.36 5.64 -13.41
N PRO A 188 5.59 5.67 -12.31
CA PRO A 188 5.39 6.87 -11.50
C PRO A 188 6.65 7.18 -10.66
N PRO A 189 6.74 8.36 -10.00
CA PRO A 189 7.84 8.67 -9.10
C PRO A 189 7.82 7.76 -7.86
N ARG A 190 8.92 7.70 -7.12
CA ARG A 190 8.97 7.03 -5.81
C ARG A 190 8.45 7.99 -4.73
N LEU A 191 7.73 7.46 -3.78
CA LEU A 191 7.37 8.15 -2.54
C LEU A 191 8.39 7.80 -1.45
N GLY A 192 8.67 8.76 -0.59
CA GLY A 192 9.40 8.53 0.64
C GLY A 192 8.47 8.10 1.79
N LYS A 193 9.04 7.61 2.88
CA LYS A 193 8.29 7.27 4.10
C LYS A 193 7.54 8.47 4.68
N ARG A 194 8.14 9.66 4.59
CA ARG A 194 7.52 10.92 5.04
C ARG A 194 6.25 11.25 4.26
N ASP A 195 6.23 11.00 2.94
CA ASP A 195 5.03 11.20 2.11
C ASP A 195 3.89 10.27 2.55
N VAL A 196 4.24 9.02 2.87
CA VAL A 196 3.28 8.01 3.36
C VAL A 196 2.67 8.45 4.70
N VAL A 197 3.50 8.85 5.65
CA VAL A 197 3.05 9.33 6.97
C VAL A 197 2.22 10.59 6.83
N LYS A 198 2.67 11.56 6.02
CA LYS A 198 1.95 12.81 5.79
C LYS A 198 0.55 12.55 5.23
N ALA A 199 0.43 11.73 4.20
CA ALA A 199 -0.86 11.38 3.60
C ALA A 199 -1.82 10.74 4.62
N ALA A 200 -1.31 9.82 5.46
CA ALA A 200 -2.10 9.16 6.49
C ALA A 200 -2.56 10.12 7.60
N VAL A 201 -1.66 10.99 8.07
CA VAL A 201 -1.95 11.94 9.16
C VAL A 201 -2.93 13.02 8.70
N GLU A 202 -2.79 13.51 7.47
CA GLU A 202 -3.69 14.50 6.87
C GLU A 202 -5.01 13.89 6.38
N GLY A 203 -5.16 12.56 6.38
CA GLY A 203 -6.34 11.87 5.84
C GLY A 203 -6.48 11.98 4.32
N LYS A 204 -5.45 12.43 3.61
CA LYS A 204 -5.42 12.56 2.15
C LYS A 204 -4.90 11.29 1.51
N LEU A 205 -5.78 10.29 1.41
CA LEU A 205 -5.42 8.96 0.95
C LEU A 205 -4.94 8.92 -0.50
N PHE A 206 -3.87 8.20 -0.75
CA PHE A 206 -3.45 7.86 -2.11
C PHE A 206 -4.46 6.91 -2.80
N PRO A 207 -4.50 6.88 -4.14
CA PRO A 207 -5.21 5.83 -4.86
C PRO A 207 -4.65 4.44 -4.52
N PRO A 208 -5.41 3.37 -4.76
CA PRO A 208 -4.94 2.02 -4.50
C PRO A 208 -3.66 1.69 -5.29
N LYS A 209 -2.82 0.83 -4.71
CA LYS A 209 -1.57 0.42 -5.37
C LYS A 209 -0.61 1.58 -5.69
N THR A 210 -0.52 2.55 -4.79
CA THR A 210 0.48 3.61 -4.85
C THR A 210 1.80 3.14 -4.28
N THR A 211 1.77 2.55 -3.09
CA THR A 211 2.97 2.12 -2.37
C THR A 211 3.10 0.60 -2.32
N ARG A 212 4.34 0.14 -2.28
CA ARG A 212 4.70 -1.26 -2.04
C ARG A 212 5.79 -1.29 -0.96
N HIS A 213 5.40 -1.56 0.26
CA HIS A 213 6.37 -1.74 1.33
C HIS A 213 7.07 -3.09 1.23
N ILE A 214 8.40 -3.09 1.33
CA ILE A 214 9.23 -4.29 1.37
C ILE A 214 9.80 -4.39 2.77
N THR A 215 9.51 -5.47 3.48
CA THR A 215 9.98 -5.75 4.83
C THR A 215 9.76 -7.22 5.19
N VAL A 216 10.63 -7.76 6.02
CA VAL A 216 10.52 -9.11 6.58
C VAL A 216 9.32 -9.25 7.51
N LEU A 217 8.85 -8.15 8.09
CA LEU A 217 7.69 -8.14 9.01
C LEU A 217 6.42 -8.72 8.40
N LYS A 218 6.26 -8.65 7.07
CA LYS A 218 5.11 -9.25 6.36
C LYS A 218 5.07 -10.79 6.43
N ARG A 219 6.18 -11.43 6.80
CA ARG A 219 6.28 -12.89 6.98
C ARG A 219 5.79 -13.33 8.36
N ILE A 220 5.69 -12.41 9.32
CA ILE A 220 5.25 -12.72 10.68
C ILE A 220 3.79 -13.14 10.68
N MET A 221 3.54 -14.31 11.27
CA MET A 221 2.21 -14.85 11.46
C MET A 221 1.86 -14.81 12.95
N LEU A 222 0.77 -14.14 13.27
CA LEU A 222 0.20 -14.09 14.62
C LEU A 222 -1.27 -14.48 14.51
N ARG A 223 -1.57 -15.76 14.67
CA ARG A 223 -2.94 -16.25 14.58
C ARG A 223 -3.75 -15.78 15.78
N THR A 224 -4.69 -14.88 15.54
CA THR A 224 -5.60 -14.36 16.55
C THR A 224 -7.03 -14.80 16.23
N ARG A 225 -7.72 -15.42 17.16
CA ARG A 225 -9.13 -15.80 16.94
C ARG A 225 -9.97 -14.56 16.76
N LEU A 226 -10.92 -14.62 15.83
CA LEU A 226 -11.80 -13.48 15.58
C LEU A 226 -12.62 -13.10 16.82
N SER A 227 -13.04 -14.09 17.61
CA SER A 227 -13.74 -13.87 18.90
C SER A 227 -12.94 -13.05 19.92
N ASP A 228 -11.61 -13.09 19.85
CA ASP A 228 -10.75 -12.42 20.83
C ASP A 228 -10.54 -10.94 20.48
N LEU A 229 -11.11 -10.49 19.38
CA LEU A 229 -10.99 -9.12 18.86
C LEU A 229 -12.19 -8.22 19.23
N PHE A 230 -13.30 -8.81 19.67
CA PHE A 230 -14.50 -8.11 20.12
C PHE A 230 -14.41 -7.63 21.57
#